data_05de452e431f821f274507f1af671854
#
_entry.id   05de452e431f821f274507f1af671854
#
_cell.length_a   1.000
_cell.length_b   1.000
_cell.length_c   1.000
_cell.angle_alpha   90.00
_cell.angle_beta   90.00
_cell.angle_gamma   90.00
#
_symmetry.space_group_name_H-M   'P 1'
#
loop_
_entity.id
_entity.type
_entity.pdbx_description
1 polymer ?
#
loop_
_entity_poly.entity_id
_entity_poly.type
_entity_poly.pdbx_seq_one_letter_code
_entity_poly.pdbx_strand_id
1 'polypeptide(L)'
;MNRVIRIAAAAYPLDFHADWASYVEKVSRWVAEAQADLLVFPEYGAMELASLGGAEIAGDLEASLQHVAGLRAPMEALFAELAARHACHILAPSGPVIEAPLAEGSKRLNRATLFGPEGRIGAQDKAIMTRFEREDWRVDAGAGLTLFETALGKIGVVICYDSEFPLLARALAEAGTEILLVPSCTDALSGYSRVRVGAMARALENQCVVVQSPTVGQALWCPAVDENVGAAAIYGPADRGWPETGVIAQGDLNAAGWIRAEVDLALVAQSRADGAVLPFQHWAEQAPQATNLTFARPIRPKP
;
A
#
# COMPACT_ATOMS: atom_id res chain seq x y z
N MET A 1 21.72 -14.06 -12.39
CA MET A 1 21.69 -14.26 -10.93
C MET A 1 20.25 -14.55 -10.55
N ASN A 2 20.02 -15.52 -9.69
CA ASN A 2 18.68 -15.82 -9.16
C ASN A 2 18.23 -14.61 -8.35
N ARG A 3 17.06 -14.00 -8.67
CA ARG A 3 16.50 -12.82 -8.02
C ARG A 3 15.20 -13.16 -7.29
N VAL A 4 15.12 -14.40 -6.78
CA VAL A 4 13.96 -14.85 -6.01
C VAL A 4 13.99 -14.18 -4.63
N ILE A 5 12.88 -13.53 -4.30
CA ILE A 5 12.63 -12.93 -2.99
C ILE A 5 11.34 -13.48 -2.38
N ARG A 6 11.28 -13.54 -1.06
CA ARG A 6 10.08 -13.89 -0.30
C ARG A 6 9.37 -12.60 0.10
N ILE A 7 8.10 -12.51 -0.26
CA ILE A 7 7.24 -11.36 0.07
C ILE A 7 6.15 -11.81 1.02
N ALA A 8 5.88 -11.03 2.05
CA ALA A 8 4.75 -11.22 2.95
C ALA A 8 3.85 -9.98 2.96
N ALA A 9 2.57 -10.15 2.64
CA ALA A 9 1.54 -9.13 2.71
C ALA A 9 0.65 -9.38 3.92
N ALA A 10 0.48 -8.39 4.80
CA ALA A 10 -0.38 -8.49 5.98
C ALA A 10 -1.85 -8.27 5.62
N ALA A 11 -2.74 -9.15 6.09
CA ALA A 11 -4.12 -8.82 6.39
C ALA A 11 -4.16 -8.54 7.92
N TYR A 12 -4.07 -7.28 8.28
CA TYR A 12 -3.68 -6.88 9.63
C TYR A 12 -4.87 -6.40 10.45
N PRO A 13 -5.20 -7.07 11.58
CA PRO A 13 -6.23 -6.63 12.50
C PRO A 13 -5.69 -5.54 13.43
N LEU A 14 -6.54 -4.58 13.81
CA LEU A 14 -6.21 -3.53 14.75
C LEU A 14 -6.69 -3.91 16.16
N ASP A 15 -5.77 -3.96 17.12
CA ASP A 15 -6.08 -4.32 18.50
C ASP A 15 -6.06 -3.09 19.41
N PHE A 16 -6.82 -3.13 20.53
CA PHE A 16 -6.76 -2.13 21.58
C PHE A 16 -5.65 -2.51 22.58
N HIS A 17 -4.57 -1.73 22.60
CA HIS A 17 -3.43 -1.93 23.49
C HIS A 17 -3.59 -1.17 24.81
N ALA A 18 -3.26 -1.84 25.92
CA ALA A 18 -3.26 -1.20 27.22
C ALA A 18 -2.03 -0.29 27.43
N ASP A 19 -0.91 -0.62 26.76
CA ASP A 19 0.36 0.08 26.89
C ASP A 19 1.27 -0.16 25.67
N TRP A 20 2.37 0.58 25.62
CA TRP A 20 3.38 0.47 24.57
C TRP A 20 4.01 -0.94 24.50
N ALA A 21 4.18 -1.64 25.64
CA ALA A 21 4.80 -2.96 25.66
C ALA A 21 3.94 -3.99 24.93
N SER A 22 2.62 -3.96 25.09
CA SER A 22 1.69 -4.86 24.39
C SER A 22 1.65 -4.60 22.87
N TYR A 23 1.77 -3.34 22.43
CA TYR A 23 1.94 -3.01 21.03
C TYR A 23 3.25 -3.58 20.46
N VAL A 24 4.38 -3.35 21.16
CA VAL A 24 5.69 -3.88 20.78
C VAL A 24 5.67 -5.40 20.68
N GLU A 25 5.05 -6.09 21.63
CA GLU A 25 4.90 -7.55 21.61
C GLU A 25 4.15 -8.03 20.37
N LYS A 26 3.00 -7.42 20.06
CA LYS A 26 2.21 -7.76 18.86
C LYS A 26 3.03 -7.56 17.59
N VAL A 27 3.59 -6.37 17.39
CA VAL A 27 4.34 -6.03 16.16
C VAL A 27 5.57 -6.93 16.02
N SER A 28 6.30 -7.18 17.11
CA SER A 28 7.48 -8.07 17.10
C SER A 28 7.12 -9.49 16.72
N ARG A 29 6.00 -10.02 17.23
CA ARG A 29 5.49 -11.34 16.85
C ARG A 29 5.11 -11.39 15.37
N TRP A 30 4.37 -10.38 14.87
CA TRP A 30 3.99 -10.30 13.47
C TRP A 30 5.22 -10.30 12.56
N VAL A 31 6.24 -9.47 12.84
CA VAL A 31 7.47 -9.44 12.05
C VAL A 31 8.20 -10.78 12.08
N ALA A 32 8.32 -11.40 13.25
CA ALA A 32 8.99 -12.70 13.40
C ALA A 32 8.26 -13.82 12.62
N GLU A 33 6.92 -13.81 12.61
CA GLU A 33 6.09 -14.79 11.91
C GLU A 33 6.12 -14.62 10.39
N ALA A 34 6.44 -13.43 9.87
CA ALA A 34 6.42 -13.14 8.44
C ALA A 34 7.39 -14.01 7.64
N GLN A 35 8.60 -14.26 8.15
CA GLN A 35 9.64 -15.11 7.55
C GLN A 35 9.91 -14.79 6.08
N ALA A 36 10.00 -13.52 5.72
CA ALA A 36 10.14 -13.02 4.37
C ALA A 36 11.23 -11.95 4.26
N ASP A 37 11.64 -11.63 3.05
CA ASP A 37 12.66 -10.62 2.76
C ASP A 37 12.04 -9.21 2.64
N LEU A 38 10.72 -9.15 2.27
CA LEU A 38 9.91 -7.94 2.22
C LEU A 38 8.58 -8.15 2.92
N LEU A 39 8.31 -7.35 3.96
CA LEU A 39 7.08 -7.32 4.72
C LEU A 39 6.30 -6.04 4.39
N VAL A 40 5.00 -6.17 4.15
CA VAL A 40 4.14 -5.03 3.81
C VAL A 40 3.01 -4.95 4.84
N PHE A 41 3.01 -3.90 5.64
CA PHE A 41 1.91 -3.55 6.55
C PHE A 41 0.92 -2.59 5.87
N PRO A 42 -0.32 -2.47 6.39
CA PRO A 42 -1.37 -1.75 5.69
C PRO A 42 -1.35 -0.23 5.88
N GLU A 43 -2.19 0.42 5.10
CA GLU A 43 -2.59 1.81 5.31
C GLU A 43 -3.30 1.95 6.65
N TYR A 44 -3.06 3.07 7.36
CA TYR A 44 -3.65 3.41 8.66
C TYR A 44 -3.52 2.33 9.74
N GLY A 45 -2.69 1.31 9.52
CA GLY A 45 -2.38 0.35 10.59
C GLY A 45 -1.74 0.99 11.81
N ALA A 46 -1.09 2.16 11.66
CA ALA A 46 -0.58 2.94 12.78
C ALA A 46 -1.68 3.53 13.67
N MET A 47 -2.94 3.58 13.23
CA MET A 47 -4.06 4.06 14.06
C MET A 47 -4.31 3.15 15.28
N GLU A 48 -3.77 1.95 15.29
CA GLU A 48 -3.73 1.09 16.47
C GLU A 48 -3.10 1.78 17.70
N LEU A 49 -2.15 2.69 17.47
CA LEU A 49 -1.50 3.49 18.51
C LEU A 49 -2.46 4.48 19.21
N ALA A 50 -3.61 4.79 18.62
CA ALA A 50 -4.62 5.64 19.27
C ALA A 50 -5.10 5.04 20.60
N SER A 51 -5.13 3.70 20.70
CA SER A 51 -5.51 2.97 21.92
C SER A 51 -4.63 3.30 23.12
N LEU A 52 -3.36 3.67 22.88
CA LEU A 52 -2.40 4.04 23.93
C LEU A 52 -2.76 5.38 24.63
N GLY A 53 -3.60 6.19 24.01
CA GLY A 53 -4.19 7.39 24.61
C GLY A 53 -5.41 7.10 25.49
N GLY A 54 -5.85 5.83 25.56
CA GLY A 54 -7.06 5.42 26.25
C GLY A 54 -8.32 5.60 25.39
N ALA A 55 -9.45 5.10 25.90
CA ALA A 55 -10.70 5.04 25.14
C ALA A 55 -11.26 6.42 24.72
N GLU A 56 -11.04 7.46 25.52
CA GLU A 56 -11.52 8.81 25.22
C GLU A 56 -10.76 9.40 24.00
N ILE A 57 -9.43 9.29 23.98
CA ILE A 57 -8.60 9.77 22.86
C ILE A 57 -8.83 8.90 21.62
N ALA A 58 -8.86 7.60 21.78
CA ALA A 58 -9.07 6.68 20.66
C ALA A 58 -10.45 6.85 20.01
N GLY A 59 -11.49 7.17 20.81
CA GLY A 59 -12.87 7.39 20.37
C GLY A 59 -13.15 8.77 19.75
N ASP A 60 -12.22 9.71 19.82
CA ASP A 60 -12.32 11.00 19.15
C ASP A 60 -11.41 11.04 17.90
N LEU A 61 -11.99 11.40 16.75
CA LEU A 61 -11.27 11.39 15.48
C LEU A 61 -10.05 12.30 15.50
N GLU A 62 -10.21 13.56 15.90
CA GLU A 62 -9.13 14.56 15.87
C GLU A 62 -8.05 14.23 16.91
N ALA A 63 -8.45 13.88 18.12
CA ALA A 63 -7.53 13.50 19.19
C ALA A 63 -6.72 12.24 18.83
N SER A 64 -7.36 11.23 18.23
CA SER A 64 -6.70 9.99 17.80
C SER A 64 -5.64 10.27 16.73
N LEU A 65 -5.96 11.07 15.70
CA LEU A 65 -5.01 11.44 14.65
C LEU A 65 -3.80 12.21 15.21
N GLN A 66 -4.03 13.15 16.12
CA GLN A 66 -2.95 13.90 16.78
C GLN A 66 -2.09 13.01 17.68
N HIS A 67 -2.72 12.13 18.47
CA HIS A 67 -2.02 11.21 19.37
C HIS A 67 -1.12 10.26 18.57
N VAL A 68 -1.63 9.64 17.50
CA VAL A 68 -0.86 8.76 16.64
C VAL A 68 0.30 9.49 15.96
N ALA A 69 0.07 10.70 15.47
CA ALA A 69 1.15 11.52 14.89
C ALA A 69 2.27 11.80 15.91
N GLY A 70 1.93 11.99 17.18
CA GLY A 70 2.90 12.18 18.28
C GLY A 70 3.73 10.94 18.60
N LEU A 71 3.21 9.73 18.32
CA LEU A 71 3.88 8.44 18.54
C LEU A 71 4.67 7.92 17.34
N ARG A 72 4.74 8.70 16.26
CA ARG A 72 5.43 8.27 15.04
C ARG A 72 6.90 7.95 15.25
N ALA A 73 7.64 8.79 15.96
CA ALA A 73 9.08 8.59 16.15
C ALA A 73 9.40 7.27 16.90
N PRO A 74 8.78 6.95 18.05
CA PRO A 74 8.99 5.65 18.69
C PRO A 74 8.52 4.48 17.82
N MET A 75 7.43 4.60 17.05
CA MET A 75 6.99 3.56 16.11
C MET A 75 8.04 3.33 15.01
N GLU A 76 8.53 4.37 14.37
CA GLU A 76 9.57 4.25 13.33
C GLU A 76 10.86 3.65 13.88
N ALA A 77 11.27 3.99 15.12
CA ALA A 77 12.42 3.39 15.78
C ALA A 77 12.23 1.88 15.99
N LEU A 78 11.02 1.44 16.41
CA LEU A 78 10.69 0.03 16.55
C LEU A 78 10.80 -0.72 15.22
N PHE A 79 10.20 -0.20 14.14
CA PHE A 79 10.25 -0.86 12.82
C PHE A 79 11.67 -0.88 12.24
N ALA A 80 12.50 0.16 12.48
CA ALA A 80 13.90 0.15 12.10
C ALA A 80 14.69 -0.94 12.86
N GLU A 81 14.45 -1.08 14.16
CA GLU A 81 15.07 -2.14 14.97
C GLU A 81 14.65 -3.53 14.49
N LEU A 82 13.37 -3.74 14.23
CA LEU A 82 12.85 -5.03 13.76
C LEU A 82 13.38 -5.38 12.36
N ALA A 83 13.46 -4.43 11.43
CA ALA A 83 14.05 -4.62 10.11
C ALA A 83 15.52 -5.07 10.20
N ALA A 84 16.31 -4.42 11.08
CA ALA A 84 17.70 -4.79 11.32
C ALA A 84 17.81 -6.17 11.99
N ARG A 85 17.03 -6.43 13.04
CA ARG A 85 17.04 -7.69 13.78
C ARG A 85 16.70 -8.91 12.92
N HIS A 86 15.74 -8.76 12.02
CA HIS A 86 15.27 -9.84 11.13
C HIS A 86 15.92 -9.82 9.74
N ALA A 87 16.87 -8.89 9.50
CA ALA A 87 17.56 -8.71 8.22
C ALA A 87 16.58 -8.63 7.02
N CYS A 88 15.47 -7.90 7.16
CA CYS A 88 14.42 -7.80 6.16
C CYS A 88 14.04 -6.34 5.85
N HIS A 89 13.29 -6.15 4.76
CA HIS A 89 12.69 -4.87 4.43
C HIS A 89 11.25 -4.83 4.96
N ILE A 90 10.85 -3.70 5.54
CA ILE A 90 9.50 -3.52 6.10
C ILE A 90 8.91 -2.21 5.61
N LEU A 91 7.80 -2.26 4.86
CA LEU A 91 6.91 -1.13 4.75
C LEU A 91 6.09 -1.10 6.04
N ALA A 92 6.42 -0.18 6.93
CA ALA A 92 5.69 0.01 8.19
C ALA A 92 4.26 0.49 7.94
N PRO A 93 3.31 0.25 8.88
CA PRO A 93 1.95 0.75 8.77
C PRO A 93 1.93 2.25 8.50
N SER A 94 1.14 2.71 7.54
CA SER A 94 0.99 4.15 7.35
C SER A 94 0.10 4.76 8.44
N GLY A 95 0.21 6.06 8.61
CA GLY A 95 -0.59 6.80 9.56
C GLY A 95 -0.37 8.30 9.46
N PRO A 96 -1.08 9.07 10.29
CA PRO A 96 -1.00 10.51 10.27
C PRO A 96 0.39 11.03 10.65
N VAL A 97 0.83 12.05 9.92
CA VAL A 97 1.99 12.89 10.23
C VAL A 97 1.54 14.34 10.19
N ILE A 98 1.95 15.12 11.17
CA ILE A 98 1.72 16.56 11.20
C ILE A 98 3.08 17.24 10.99
N GLU A 99 3.23 17.89 9.83
CA GLU A 99 4.45 18.65 9.50
C GLU A 99 4.35 20.07 10.09
N ALA A 100 5.25 20.38 10.99
CA ALA A 100 5.30 21.57 11.86
C ALA A 100 4.25 21.54 13.01
N PRO A 101 4.56 22.14 14.18
CA PRO A 101 3.58 22.24 15.24
C PRO A 101 2.39 23.07 14.76
N LEU A 102 1.18 22.71 15.16
CA LEU A 102 -0.14 23.23 14.81
C LEU A 102 -0.18 24.77 14.65
N ALA A 103 0.49 25.29 13.63
CA ALA A 103 0.42 26.66 13.16
C ALA A 103 -0.49 26.72 11.94
N GLU A 104 -1.03 27.87 11.65
CA GLU A 104 -1.77 28.13 10.42
C GLU A 104 -0.92 27.69 9.22
N GLY A 105 -1.37 26.65 8.47
CA GLY A 105 -0.65 26.07 7.33
C GLY A 105 0.14 24.78 7.60
N SER A 106 0.04 24.17 8.80
CA SER A 106 0.60 22.82 9.02
C SER A 106 -0.12 21.78 8.16
N LYS A 107 0.65 20.89 7.51
CA LYS A 107 0.10 19.80 6.71
C LYS A 107 -0.09 18.56 7.57
N ARG A 108 -1.23 17.89 7.36
CA ARG A 108 -1.48 16.55 7.85
C ARG A 108 -1.37 15.57 6.67
N LEU A 109 -0.47 14.62 6.77
CA LEU A 109 -0.18 13.65 5.71
C LEU A 109 -0.48 12.23 6.20
N ASN A 110 -0.85 11.33 5.28
CA ASN A 110 -0.87 9.89 5.51
C ASN A 110 0.43 9.32 4.94
N ARG A 111 1.35 8.90 5.82
CA ARG A 111 2.73 8.53 5.47
C ARG A 111 3.03 7.07 5.76
N ALA A 112 3.52 6.34 4.76
CA ALA A 112 4.14 5.03 4.88
C ALA A 112 5.67 5.17 4.81
N THR A 113 6.40 4.52 5.74
CA THR A 113 7.87 4.53 5.78
C THR A 113 8.42 3.15 5.47
N LEU A 114 9.41 3.09 4.59
CA LEU A 114 10.13 1.87 4.24
C LEU A 114 11.44 1.81 5.02
N PHE A 115 11.66 0.68 5.68
CA PHE A 115 12.88 0.32 6.40
C PHE A 115 13.57 -0.84 5.71
N GLY A 116 14.87 -0.91 5.83
CA GLY A 116 15.70 -2.06 5.48
C GLY A 116 16.60 -2.45 6.64
N PRO A 117 17.44 -3.48 6.48
CA PRO A 117 18.37 -3.92 7.52
C PRO A 117 19.31 -2.81 8.02
N GLU A 118 19.63 -1.85 7.17
CA GLU A 118 20.51 -0.70 7.47
C GLU A 118 19.75 0.48 8.12
N GLY A 119 18.43 0.37 8.29
CA GLY A 119 17.60 1.41 8.89
C GLY A 119 16.56 2.00 7.91
N ARG A 120 16.20 3.27 8.09
CA ARG A 120 15.19 3.97 7.30
C ARG A 120 15.69 4.23 5.87
N ILE A 121 14.95 3.73 4.87
CA ILE A 121 15.23 3.99 3.44
C ILE A 121 14.55 5.28 2.99
N GLY A 122 13.27 5.46 3.29
CA GLY A 122 12.51 6.64 2.89
C GLY A 122 11.04 6.55 3.27
N ALA A 123 10.25 7.49 2.78
CA ALA A 123 8.81 7.50 3.01
C ALA A 123 8.04 7.92 1.75
N GLN A 124 6.80 7.46 1.65
CA GLN A 124 5.81 7.87 0.67
C GLN A 124 4.60 8.45 1.40
N ASP A 125 4.21 9.64 1.02
CA ASP A 125 2.96 10.25 1.45
C ASP A 125 1.87 9.95 0.43
N LYS A 126 0.64 9.68 0.89
CA LYS A 126 -0.50 9.46 0.01
C LYS A 126 -0.70 10.65 -0.93
N ALA A 127 -0.86 10.36 -2.22
CA ALA A 127 -0.93 11.39 -3.25
C ALA A 127 -2.36 11.93 -3.45
N ILE A 128 -3.35 11.05 -3.40
CA ILE A 128 -4.75 11.38 -3.67
C ILE A 128 -5.63 10.92 -2.51
N MET A 129 -6.26 11.88 -1.85
CA MET A 129 -7.12 11.64 -0.70
C MET A 129 -8.51 11.17 -1.11
N THR A 130 -9.05 10.20 -0.38
CA THR A 130 -10.48 9.87 -0.42
C THR A 130 -11.33 11.05 0.05
N ARG A 131 -12.65 10.93 -0.11
CA ARG A 131 -13.57 11.98 0.32
C ARG A 131 -13.46 12.21 1.84
N PHE A 132 -13.48 11.14 2.64
CA PHE A 132 -13.36 11.23 4.10
C PHE A 132 -12.04 11.88 4.54
N GLU A 133 -10.93 11.49 3.96
CA GLU A 133 -9.63 12.09 4.26
C GLU A 133 -9.61 13.59 3.97
N ARG A 134 -10.30 14.05 2.90
CA ARG A 134 -10.36 15.48 2.54
C ARG A 134 -11.32 16.27 3.42
N GLU A 135 -12.53 15.78 3.60
CA GLU A 135 -13.64 16.54 4.18
C GLU A 135 -13.64 16.46 5.72
N ASP A 136 -13.40 15.27 6.27
CA ASP A 136 -13.51 15.01 7.69
C ASP A 136 -12.15 15.02 8.40
N TRP A 137 -11.15 14.32 7.84
CA TRP A 137 -9.84 14.17 8.49
C TRP A 137 -8.86 15.27 8.11
N ARG A 138 -9.14 16.07 7.08
CA ARG A 138 -8.31 17.16 6.59
C ARG A 138 -6.88 16.72 6.30
N VAL A 139 -6.73 15.59 5.61
CA VAL A 139 -5.45 15.07 5.17
C VAL A 139 -5.06 15.74 3.86
N ASP A 140 -3.84 16.24 3.78
CA ASP A 140 -3.27 16.91 2.63
C ASP A 140 -2.59 15.90 1.69
N ALA A 141 -2.50 16.27 0.42
CA ALA A 141 -1.75 15.50 -0.57
C ALA A 141 -0.24 15.59 -0.33
N GLY A 142 0.43 14.47 -0.49
CA GLY A 142 1.89 14.40 -0.53
C GLY A 142 2.50 15.19 -1.68
N ALA A 143 3.79 15.50 -1.59
CA ALA A 143 4.50 16.33 -2.56
C ALA A 143 4.80 15.60 -3.89
N GLY A 144 4.66 14.27 -3.95
CA GLY A 144 4.96 13.48 -5.15
C GLY A 144 5.19 12.01 -4.84
N LEU A 145 5.80 11.31 -5.79
CA LEU A 145 6.10 9.89 -5.71
C LEU A 145 7.57 9.65 -5.39
N THR A 146 7.84 8.61 -4.60
CA THR A 146 9.19 8.19 -4.23
C THR A 146 9.47 6.82 -4.83
N LEU A 147 10.59 6.70 -5.56
CA LEU A 147 11.16 5.41 -5.95
C LEU A 147 12.23 5.01 -4.93
N PHE A 148 12.08 3.85 -4.33
CA PHE A 148 13.01 3.32 -3.35
C PHE A 148 13.97 2.33 -4.03
N GLU A 149 15.26 2.66 -4.05
CA GLU A 149 16.30 1.72 -4.48
C GLU A 149 16.75 0.89 -3.30
N THR A 150 16.57 -0.43 -3.39
CA THR A 150 16.84 -1.37 -2.29
C THR A 150 17.68 -2.55 -2.77
N ALA A 151 18.20 -3.32 -1.82
CA ALA A 151 18.90 -4.57 -2.15
C ALA A 151 17.98 -5.62 -2.81
N LEU A 152 16.65 -5.51 -2.63
CA LEU A 152 15.66 -6.40 -3.26
C LEU A 152 15.33 -5.98 -4.69
N GLY A 153 15.57 -4.73 -5.06
CA GLY A 153 15.18 -4.12 -6.33
C GLY A 153 14.55 -2.76 -6.12
N LYS A 154 13.93 -2.22 -7.17
CA LYS A 154 13.26 -0.92 -7.14
C LYS A 154 11.81 -1.07 -6.69
N ILE A 155 11.47 -0.42 -5.59
CA ILE A 155 10.15 -0.48 -4.95
C ILE A 155 9.44 0.86 -5.09
N GLY A 156 8.18 0.85 -5.52
CA GLY A 156 7.26 1.99 -5.47
C GLY A 156 6.14 1.73 -4.46
N VAL A 157 5.52 2.80 -3.95
CA VAL A 157 4.36 2.70 -3.05
C VAL A 157 3.24 3.60 -3.59
N VAL A 158 2.04 3.05 -3.71
CA VAL A 158 0.80 3.78 -3.98
C VAL A 158 -0.22 3.38 -2.92
N ILE A 159 -0.62 4.32 -2.09
CA ILE A 159 -1.40 4.03 -0.88
C ILE A 159 -2.89 3.96 -1.22
N CYS A 160 -3.47 2.75 -1.12
CA CYS A 160 -4.90 2.49 -1.21
C CYS A 160 -5.54 3.12 -2.47
N TYR A 161 -6.27 4.22 -2.30
CA TYR A 161 -6.95 4.96 -3.36
C TYR A 161 -6.01 5.42 -4.48
N ASP A 162 -4.72 5.69 -4.19
CA ASP A 162 -3.72 6.00 -5.21
C ASP A 162 -3.63 4.89 -6.28
N SER A 163 -3.88 3.64 -5.91
CA SER A 163 -3.84 2.50 -6.84
C SER A 163 -4.92 2.54 -7.91
N GLU A 164 -5.98 3.31 -7.72
CA GLU A 164 -7.06 3.49 -8.69
C GLU A 164 -6.66 4.48 -9.83
N PHE A 165 -5.53 5.19 -9.68
CA PHE A 165 -5.04 6.19 -10.64
C PHE A 165 -3.84 5.66 -11.43
N PRO A 166 -4.02 5.27 -12.71
CA PRO A 166 -3.01 4.57 -13.48
C PRO A 166 -1.71 5.36 -13.68
N LEU A 167 -1.79 6.67 -13.80
CA LEU A 167 -0.61 7.51 -14.08
C LEU A 167 0.39 7.54 -12.92
N LEU A 168 -0.05 7.36 -11.67
CA LEU A 168 0.86 7.30 -10.52
C LEU A 168 1.75 6.05 -10.59
N ALA A 169 1.14 4.88 -10.74
CA ALA A 169 1.89 3.63 -10.89
C ALA A 169 2.71 3.61 -12.18
N ARG A 170 2.19 4.22 -13.27
CA ARG A 170 2.92 4.31 -14.54
C ARG A 170 4.21 5.13 -14.39
N ALA A 171 4.16 6.27 -13.74
CA ALA A 171 5.35 7.10 -13.51
C ALA A 171 6.42 6.33 -12.71
N LEU A 172 6.02 5.59 -11.68
CA LEU A 172 6.93 4.73 -10.91
C LEU A 172 7.51 3.60 -11.77
N ALA A 173 6.69 2.96 -12.61
CA ALA A 173 7.12 1.87 -13.49
C ALA A 173 8.12 2.36 -14.56
N GLU A 174 7.92 3.55 -15.15
CA GLU A 174 8.86 4.18 -16.09
C GLU A 174 10.19 4.55 -15.41
N ALA A 175 10.16 4.91 -14.13
CA ALA A 175 11.36 5.09 -13.32
C ALA A 175 12.06 3.77 -12.94
N GLY A 176 11.43 2.62 -13.26
CA GLY A 176 12.03 1.30 -13.14
C GLY A 176 11.50 0.45 -11.97
N THR A 177 10.37 0.81 -11.35
CA THR A 177 9.75 -0.01 -10.30
C THR A 177 9.53 -1.45 -10.77
N GLU A 178 9.95 -2.40 -9.95
CA GLU A 178 9.76 -3.84 -10.14
C GLU A 178 8.68 -4.38 -9.19
N ILE A 179 8.57 -3.78 -7.99
CA ILE A 179 7.61 -4.14 -6.95
C ILE A 179 6.83 -2.89 -6.57
N LEU A 180 5.51 -2.93 -6.70
CA LEU A 180 4.61 -1.86 -6.29
C LEU A 180 3.85 -2.29 -5.04
N LEU A 181 3.95 -1.53 -3.95
CA LEU A 181 3.26 -1.80 -2.70
C LEU A 181 1.97 -0.99 -2.61
N VAL A 182 0.90 -1.67 -2.25
CA VAL A 182 -0.46 -1.11 -2.14
C VAL A 182 -0.99 -1.38 -0.72
N PRO A 183 -0.46 -0.67 0.31
CA PRO A 183 -1.07 -0.71 1.63
C PRO A 183 -2.47 -0.09 1.56
N SER A 184 -3.48 -0.70 2.18
CA SER A 184 -4.87 -0.26 2.07
C SER A 184 -5.65 -0.34 3.38
N CYS A 185 -6.66 0.51 3.50
CA CYS A 185 -7.64 0.54 4.60
C CYS A 185 -9.00 0.87 3.97
N THR A 186 -9.91 -0.09 3.99
CA THR A 186 -11.24 0.04 3.37
C THR A 186 -12.31 -0.49 4.30
N ASP A 187 -13.40 0.26 4.46
CA ASP A 187 -14.52 0.02 5.37
C ASP A 187 -15.57 -0.96 4.82
N ALA A 188 -15.55 -1.21 3.50
CA ALA A 188 -16.58 -1.98 2.83
C ALA A 188 -16.01 -2.89 1.74
N LEU A 189 -16.75 -3.94 1.40
CA LEU A 189 -16.41 -4.85 0.30
C LEU A 189 -16.22 -4.11 -1.03
N SER A 190 -16.98 -3.04 -1.28
CA SER A 190 -16.84 -2.20 -2.48
C SER A 190 -15.50 -1.45 -2.50
N GLY A 191 -15.04 -0.96 -1.34
CA GLY A 191 -13.73 -0.33 -1.18
C GLY A 191 -12.59 -1.31 -1.47
N TYR A 192 -12.61 -2.46 -0.80
CA TYR A 192 -11.67 -3.54 -1.07
C TYR A 192 -11.65 -3.96 -2.56
N SER A 193 -12.84 -4.11 -3.15
CA SER A 193 -12.95 -4.53 -4.57
C SER A 193 -12.31 -3.51 -5.52
N ARG A 194 -12.48 -2.20 -5.28
CA ARG A 194 -11.82 -1.16 -6.09
C ARG A 194 -10.30 -1.25 -5.98
N VAL A 195 -9.76 -1.32 -4.74
CA VAL A 195 -8.30 -1.43 -4.52
C VAL A 195 -7.76 -2.70 -5.17
N ARG A 196 -8.47 -3.84 -5.03
CA ARG A 196 -8.09 -5.11 -5.66
C ARG A 196 -8.03 -4.99 -7.18
N VAL A 197 -9.06 -4.43 -7.80
CA VAL A 197 -9.09 -4.20 -9.26
C VAL A 197 -7.96 -3.25 -9.67
N GLY A 198 -7.76 -2.17 -8.93
CA GLY A 198 -6.64 -1.24 -9.15
C GLY A 198 -5.29 -1.95 -9.09
N ALA A 199 -5.01 -2.69 -8.01
CA ALA A 199 -3.75 -3.41 -7.82
C ALA A 199 -3.48 -4.42 -8.96
N MET A 200 -4.48 -5.22 -9.35
CA MET A 200 -4.36 -6.15 -10.48
C MET A 200 -4.12 -5.44 -11.81
N ALA A 201 -4.81 -4.31 -12.06
CA ALA A 201 -4.59 -3.52 -13.27
C ALA A 201 -3.17 -2.93 -13.31
N ARG A 202 -2.64 -2.44 -12.17
CA ARG A 202 -1.26 -1.96 -12.08
C ARG A 202 -0.25 -3.06 -12.37
N ALA A 203 -0.47 -4.28 -11.90
CA ALA A 203 0.39 -5.42 -12.21
C ALA A 203 0.38 -5.76 -13.71
N LEU A 204 -0.82 -5.81 -14.31
CA LEU A 204 -1.03 -6.13 -15.73
C LEU A 204 -0.36 -5.10 -16.65
N GLU A 205 -0.73 -3.84 -16.52
CA GLU A 205 -0.35 -2.77 -17.47
C GLU A 205 1.12 -2.35 -17.37
N ASN A 206 1.72 -2.50 -16.17
CA ASN A 206 3.12 -2.15 -15.92
C ASN A 206 4.06 -3.36 -15.90
N GLN A 207 3.52 -4.57 -16.07
CA GLN A 207 4.27 -5.84 -16.02
C GLN A 207 5.23 -5.87 -14.83
N CYS A 208 4.69 -5.74 -13.62
CA CYS A 208 5.42 -5.72 -12.36
C CYS A 208 4.69 -6.54 -11.27
N VAL A 209 5.39 -6.77 -10.16
CA VAL A 209 4.78 -7.38 -8.98
C VAL A 209 4.02 -6.30 -8.19
N VAL A 210 2.80 -6.62 -7.75
CA VAL A 210 2.01 -5.72 -6.90
C VAL A 210 1.60 -6.44 -5.61
N VAL A 211 1.81 -5.79 -4.47
CA VAL A 211 1.55 -6.36 -3.13
C VAL A 211 0.47 -5.54 -2.45
N GLN A 212 -0.71 -6.13 -2.27
CA GLN A 212 -1.83 -5.52 -1.56
C GLN A 212 -1.86 -6.01 -0.11
N SER A 213 -1.82 -5.06 0.84
CA SER A 213 -1.85 -5.33 2.29
C SER A 213 -2.96 -4.49 2.95
N PRO A 214 -4.09 -5.10 3.35
CA PRO A 214 -5.20 -4.39 3.95
C PRO A 214 -5.20 -4.47 5.48
N THR A 215 -5.87 -3.50 6.14
CA THR A 215 -6.47 -3.70 7.45
C THR A 215 -7.67 -4.64 7.34
N VAL A 216 -7.97 -5.43 8.40
CA VAL A 216 -9.11 -6.34 8.45
C VAL A 216 -9.76 -6.37 9.83
N GLY A 217 -11.05 -6.70 9.88
CA GLY A 217 -11.80 -6.84 11.13
C GLY A 217 -12.38 -5.52 11.65
N GLN A 218 -12.73 -5.47 12.91
CA GLN A 218 -13.40 -4.32 13.53
C GLN A 218 -12.53 -3.70 14.62
N ALA A 219 -12.46 -2.36 14.63
CA ALA A 219 -11.81 -1.55 15.65
C ALA A 219 -12.76 -0.42 16.09
N LEU A 220 -13.98 -0.81 16.52
CA LEU A 220 -15.08 0.09 16.86
C LEU A 220 -14.74 1.15 17.93
N TRP A 221 -13.58 1.03 18.55
CA TRP A 221 -13.01 1.97 19.50
C TRP A 221 -12.31 3.18 18.84
N CYS A 222 -12.11 3.17 17.50
CA CYS A 222 -11.44 4.25 16.76
C CYS A 222 -12.23 4.61 15.50
N PRO A 223 -12.91 5.76 15.43
CA PRO A 223 -13.76 6.16 14.31
C PRO A 223 -13.05 6.26 12.97
N ALA A 224 -11.72 6.43 12.98
CA ALA A 224 -10.91 6.48 11.75
C ALA A 224 -10.77 5.11 11.06
N VAL A 225 -10.91 4.02 11.79
CA VAL A 225 -10.62 2.65 11.32
C VAL A 225 -11.57 1.63 11.95
N ASP A 226 -12.82 2.02 12.23
CA ASP A 226 -13.80 1.23 12.97
C ASP A 226 -14.20 -0.07 12.27
N GLU A 227 -14.34 -0.06 10.94
CA GLU A 227 -14.61 -1.22 10.11
C GLU A 227 -13.49 -1.41 9.08
N ASN A 228 -13.06 -2.66 8.87
CA ASN A 228 -11.99 -2.98 7.94
C ASN A 228 -12.31 -4.25 7.16
N VAL A 229 -12.42 -4.11 5.84
CA VAL A 229 -12.75 -5.21 4.91
C VAL A 229 -11.64 -5.38 3.89
N GLY A 230 -11.04 -6.57 3.84
CA GLY A 230 -9.96 -6.82 2.90
C GLY A 230 -9.46 -8.25 2.86
N ALA A 231 -8.61 -8.52 1.88
CA ALA A 231 -7.79 -9.72 1.78
C ALA A 231 -6.40 -9.32 1.27
N ALA A 232 -5.35 -9.81 1.92
CA ALA A 232 -4.00 -9.61 1.43
C ALA A 232 -3.75 -10.42 0.17
N ALA A 233 -2.98 -9.87 -0.77
CA ALA A 233 -2.66 -10.56 -2.01
C ALA A 233 -1.35 -10.07 -2.64
N ILE A 234 -0.77 -10.93 -3.48
CA ILE A 234 0.40 -10.65 -4.31
C ILE A 234 0.01 -10.95 -5.75
N TYR A 235 0.17 -9.98 -6.62
CA TYR A 235 -0.19 -10.05 -8.03
C TYR A 235 1.04 -9.92 -8.92
N GLY A 236 0.97 -10.55 -10.10
CA GLY A 236 1.90 -10.36 -11.20
C GLY A 236 1.13 -10.11 -12.49
N PRO A 237 1.80 -9.82 -13.61
CA PRO A 237 1.14 -9.79 -14.90
C PRO A 237 0.60 -11.20 -15.25
N ALA A 238 -0.57 -11.27 -15.89
CA ALA A 238 -1.07 -12.53 -16.44
C ALA A 238 -0.34 -12.80 -17.77
N ASP A 239 0.91 -13.27 -17.71
CA ASP A 239 1.82 -13.43 -18.84
C ASP A 239 2.69 -14.67 -18.67
N ARG A 240 3.57 -14.98 -19.62
CA ARG A 240 4.49 -16.12 -19.59
C ARG A 240 5.35 -16.10 -18.33
N GLY A 241 5.39 -17.26 -17.65
CA GLY A 241 6.14 -17.41 -16.39
C GLY A 241 5.40 -16.97 -15.14
N TRP A 242 4.24 -16.36 -15.28
CA TRP A 242 3.34 -15.96 -14.19
C TRP A 242 2.08 -16.84 -14.12
N PRO A 243 1.35 -16.84 -12.99
CA PRO A 243 0.04 -17.47 -12.94
C PRO A 243 -0.92 -16.86 -13.98
N GLU A 244 -1.70 -17.71 -14.67
CA GLU A 244 -2.61 -17.29 -15.74
C GLU A 244 -3.67 -16.26 -15.30
N THR A 245 -4.02 -16.27 -14.01
CA THR A 245 -4.96 -15.30 -13.42
C THR A 245 -4.30 -13.99 -12.99
N GLY A 246 -2.96 -13.90 -13.01
CA GLY A 246 -2.20 -12.80 -12.42
C GLY A 246 -2.19 -12.81 -10.88
N VAL A 247 -2.80 -13.80 -10.24
CA VAL A 247 -2.81 -13.93 -8.76
C VAL A 247 -1.71 -14.91 -8.35
N ILE A 248 -0.63 -14.38 -7.74
CA ILE A 248 0.49 -15.20 -7.24
C ILE A 248 0.09 -15.85 -5.92
N ALA A 249 -0.48 -15.06 -5.00
CA ALA A 249 -1.04 -15.53 -3.75
C ALA A 249 -2.16 -14.60 -3.29
N GLN A 250 -3.18 -15.13 -2.63
CA GLN A 250 -4.29 -14.36 -2.06
C GLN A 250 -4.84 -15.09 -0.83
N GLY A 251 -5.16 -14.32 0.20
CA GLY A 251 -5.85 -14.80 1.39
C GLY A 251 -7.38 -14.76 1.26
N ASP A 252 -8.03 -15.33 2.26
CA ASP A 252 -9.47 -15.23 2.39
C ASP A 252 -9.90 -13.84 2.85
N LEU A 253 -11.09 -13.43 2.44
CA LEU A 253 -11.66 -12.13 2.83
C LEU A 253 -11.79 -12.04 4.36
N ASN A 254 -11.28 -10.96 4.93
CA ASN A 254 -11.28 -10.65 6.37
C ASN A 254 -10.55 -11.67 7.27
N ALA A 255 -9.75 -12.57 6.69
CA ALA A 255 -8.92 -13.48 7.45
C ALA A 255 -7.59 -12.81 7.81
N ALA A 256 -7.37 -12.59 9.11
CA ALA A 256 -6.11 -12.00 9.61
C ALA A 256 -4.94 -12.97 9.42
N GLY A 257 -3.78 -12.43 9.04
CA GLY A 257 -2.55 -13.20 8.89
C GLY A 257 -1.67 -12.71 7.75
N TRP A 258 -0.58 -13.44 7.52
CA TRP A 258 0.35 -13.19 6.44
C TRP A 258 0.04 -14.04 5.21
N ILE A 259 -0.04 -13.42 4.03
CA ILE A 259 0.00 -14.11 2.75
C ILE A 259 1.42 -14.00 2.22
N ARG A 260 2.01 -15.13 1.83
CA ARG A 260 3.42 -15.22 1.43
C ARG A 260 3.54 -15.80 0.03
N ALA A 261 4.55 -15.32 -0.70
CA ALA A 261 4.98 -15.92 -1.96
C ALA A 261 6.49 -15.74 -2.16
N GLU A 262 7.08 -16.67 -2.88
CA GLU A 262 8.40 -16.50 -3.51
C GLU A 262 8.20 -15.96 -4.92
N VAL A 263 8.94 -14.92 -5.28
CA VAL A 263 8.80 -14.25 -6.57
C VAL A 263 10.18 -14.07 -7.19
N ASP A 264 10.37 -14.56 -8.41
CA ASP A 264 11.57 -14.26 -9.19
C ASP A 264 11.41 -12.93 -9.93
N LEU A 265 12.07 -11.90 -9.44
CA LEU A 265 12.02 -10.55 -10.05
C LEU A 265 12.68 -10.49 -11.44
N ALA A 266 13.44 -11.51 -11.85
CA ALA A 266 13.96 -11.58 -13.22
C ALA A 266 12.81 -11.69 -14.25
N LEU A 267 11.67 -12.27 -13.85
CA LEU A 267 10.47 -12.38 -14.69
C LEU A 267 9.87 -11.00 -15.04
N VAL A 268 10.04 -9.96 -14.20
CA VAL A 268 9.58 -8.60 -14.49
C VAL A 268 10.28 -8.05 -15.73
N ALA A 269 11.62 -8.12 -15.76
CA ALA A 269 12.39 -7.68 -16.91
C ALA A 269 12.10 -8.54 -18.15
N GLN A 270 11.96 -9.85 -17.97
CA GLN A 270 11.63 -10.79 -19.06
C GLN A 270 10.25 -10.46 -19.67
N SER A 271 9.21 -10.27 -18.84
CA SER A 271 7.87 -9.94 -19.34
C SER A 271 7.85 -8.62 -20.09
N ARG A 272 8.58 -7.60 -19.59
CA ARG A 272 8.69 -6.30 -20.26
C ARG A 272 9.44 -6.38 -21.58
N ALA A 273 10.40 -7.31 -21.72
CA ALA A 273 11.20 -7.46 -22.94
C ALA A 273 10.59 -8.43 -23.97
N ASP A 274 10.01 -9.54 -23.53
CA ASP A 274 9.56 -10.67 -24.37
C ASP A 274 8.31 -11.37 -23.81
N GLY A 275 7.38 -10.62 -23.23
CA GLY A 275 6.09 -11.16 -22.79
C GLY A 275 5.22 -11.61 -23.98
N ALA A 276 4.14 -12.34 -23.70
CA ALA A 276 3.14 -12.69 -24.72
C ALA A 276 2.47 -11.44 -25.30
N VAL A 277 2.36 -10.40 -24.50
CA VAL A 277 1.94 -9.04 -24.85
C VAL A 277 2.86 -8.04 -24.16
N LEU A 278 2.95 -6.81 -24.67
CA LEU A 278 3.94 -5.82 -24.22
C LEU A 278 3.28 -4.50 -23.78
N PRO A 279 2.31 -4.51 -22.85
CA PRO A 279 1.59 -3.29 -22.46
C PRO A 279 2.52 -2.23 -21.89
N PHE A 280 3.60 -2.60 -21.20
CA PHE A 280 4.59 -1.65 -20.70
C PHE A 280 5.29 -0.91 -21.84
N GLN A 281 5.70 -1.59 -22.91
CA GLN A 281 6.37 -0.97 -24.06
C GLN A 281 5.41 -0.18 -24.94
N HIS A 282 4.22 -0.74 -25.22
CA HIS A 282 3.22 -0.15 -26.11
C HIS A 282 2.42 0.97 -25.45
N TRP A 283 2.69 1.29 -24.19
CA TRP A 283 1.94 2.31 -23.44
C TRP A 283 1.82 3.64 -24.18
N ALA A 284 2.92 4.11 -24.81
CA ALA A 284 2.94 5.39 -25.48
C ALA A 284 2.04 5.45 -26.75
N GLU A 285 1.71 4.29 -27.34
CA GLU A 285 0.88 4.21 -28.56
C GLU A 285 -0.59 4.61 -28.32
N GLN A 286 -1.05 4.59 -27.06
CA GLN A 286 -2.43 4.95 -26.73
C GLN A 286 -2.69 6.47 -26.81
N ALA A 287 -1.71 7.33 -26.56
CA ALA A 287 -1.91 8.77 -26.51
C ALA A 287 -2.45 9.38 -27.82
N PRO A 288 -1.90 9.05 -29.02
CA PRO A 288 -2.48 9.51 -30.28
C PRO A 288 -3.89 8.99 -30.52
N GLN A 289 -4.19 7.76 -30.09
CA GLN A 289 -5.53 7.16 -30.26
C GLN A 289 -6.56 7.83 -29.35
N ALA A 290 -6.18 8.17 -28.13
CA ALA A 290 -7.05 8.81 -27.15
C ALA A 290 -7.48 10.22 -27.55
N THR A 291 -6.74 10.89 -28.44
CA THR A 291 -7.10 12.21 -28.98
C THR A 291 -8.02 12.16 -30.22
N ASN A 292 -8.13 10.98 -30.87
CA ASN A 292 -8.90 10.80 -32.11
C ASN A 292 -10.30 10.22 -31.82
N LEU A 293 -11.18 11.01 -31.19
CA LEU A 293 -12.53 10.59 -30.86
C LEU A 293 -13.50 10.89 -32.01
N THR A 294 -14.24 9.88 -32.49
CA THR A 294 -15.29 10.02 -33.46
C THR A 294 -16.65 9.79 -32.79
N PHE A 295 -17.57 10.74 -32.98
CA PHE A 295 -18.94 10.63 -32.49
C PHE A 295 -19.86 10.02 -33.55
N ALA A 296 -20.23 8.76 -33.41
CA ALA A 296 -21.27 8.14 -34.25
C ALA A 296 -22.66 8.53 -33.74
N ARG A 297 -23.53 9.01 -34.64
CA ARG A 297 -24.93 9.31 -34.35
C ARG A 297 -25.83 8.38 -35.19
N PRO A 298 -27.00 7.97 -34.66
CA PRO A 298 -27.96 7.19 -35.45
C PRO A 298 -28.36 7.97 -36.69
N ILE A 299 -28.32 7.33 -37.85
CA ILE A 299 -28.91 7.86 -39.06
C ILE A 299 -30.42 7.73 -38.89
N ARG A 300 -31.13 8.85 -38.69
CA ARG A 300 -32.61 8.84 -38.72
C ARG A 300 -33.05 8.51 -40.14
N PRO A 301 -33.89 7.46 -40.33
CA PRO A 301 -34.49 7.26 -41.64
C PRO A 301 -35.23 8.56 -42.01
N LYS A 302 -35.07 9.02 -43.26
CA LYS A 302 -35.86 10.13 -43.76
C LYS A 302 -37.34 9.70 -43.76
N PRO A 303 -38.27 10.59 -43.35
CA PRO A 303 -39.69 10.31 -43.36
C PRO A 303 -40.19 9.97 -44.76
#